data_ba9073604ffa51858e7f4621902bc16d
#
_entry.id   ba9073604ffa51858e7f4621902bc16d
#
_cell.length_a   1.000
_cell.length_b   1.000
_cell.length_c   1.000
_cell.angle_alpha   90.00
_cell.angle_beta   90.00
_cell.angle_gamma   90.00
#
_symmetry.space_group_name_H-M   'P 1'
#
loop_
_entity.id
_entity.type
_entity.pdbx_description
1 polymer ?
#
loop_
_entity_poly.entity_id
_entity_poly.type
_entity_poly.pdbx_seq_one_letter_code
_entity_poly.pdbx_strand_id
1 'polypeptide(L)'
;MDKVLLVIPAYNEGKNIERVVDHIKNDFPELDYVVVNDGSKDDTADICRRRGYNFIDLPVNLGLAGCFQTGMKYAWQKGYNYAVQFDGDGQHRPEYIQAMKEKMDEGYDIVIGSRFVTEKKSWSMRMFGSRLIGTAIWLTTGAKIKDPTSGMRLFSRKMIGEFAWNLNYGPEPDTVSFLIRQGAKIAEVQVTIDDRTAGESYLQHYLPYIITAS
;
A
#
# COMPACT_ATOMS: atom_id res chain seq x y z
N MET A 1 -20.30 11.60 3.53
CA MET A 1 -18.86 11.50 3.83
C MET A 1 -18.21 10.62 2.77
N ASP A 2 -17.07 11.02 2.25
CA ASP A 2 -16.32 10.19 1.30
C ASP A 2 -15.77 8.96 2.01
N LYS A 3 -16.05 7.78 1.44
CA LYS A 3 -15.67 6.50 2.03
C LYS A 3 -14.24 6.13 1.63
N VAL A 4 -13.45 5.77 2.64
CA VAL A 4 -12.09 5.27 2.49
C VAL A 4 -12.06 3.78 2.75
N LEU A 5 -11.43 3.00 1.86
CA LEU A 5 -11.18 1.57 2.04
C LEU A 5 -9.70 1.32 2.30
N LEU A 6 -9.37 0.59 3.35
CA LEU A 6 -8.05 0.01 3.55
C LEU A 6 -7.97 -1.32 2.81
N VAL A 7 -7.12 -1.40 1.80
CA VAL A 7 -6.78 -2.66 1.13
C VAL A 7 -5.57 -3.24 1.84
N ILE A 8 -5.75 -4.40 2.48
CA ILE A 8 -4.74 -5.06 3.31
C ILE A 8 -4.31 -6.37 2.64
N PRO A 9 -3.26 -6.34 1.79
CA PRO A 9 -2.67 -7.56 1.27
C PRO A 9 -2.09 -8.42 2.40
N ALA A 10 -2.39 -9.71 2.39
CA ALA A 10 -1.91 -10.64 3.41
C ALA A 10 -1.42 -11.96 2.78
N TYR A 11 -0.15 -12.30 3.00
CA TYR A 11 0.41 -13.59 2.64
C TYR A 11 1.27 -14.13 3.79
N ASN A 12 0.79 -15.18 4.44
CA ASN A 12 1.39 -15.76 5.63
C ASN A 12 1.55 -14.73 6.77
N GLU A 13 0.49 -13.98 7.04
CA GLU A 13 0.41 -12.95 8.08
C GLU A 13 -0.39 -13.39 9.31
N GLY A 14 -0.55 -14.70 9.55
CA GLY A 14 -1.30 -15.24 10.69
C GLY A 14 -0.87 -14.68 12.04
N LYS A 15 0.41 -14.31 12.20
CA LYS A 15 0.93 -13.72 13.44
C LYS A 15 0.56 -12.23 13.63
N ASN A 16 0.19 -11.53 12.57
CA ASN A 16 -0.02 -10.08 12.58
C ASN A 16 -1.47 -9.68 12.30
N ILE A 17 -2.17 -10.45 11.44
CA ILE A 17 -3.44 -10.02 10.85
C ILE A 17 -4.53 -9.73 11.91
N GLU A 18 -4.59 -10.53 12.98
CA GLU A 18 -5.56 -10.33 14.06
C GLU A 18 -5.33 -8.99 14.76
N ARG A 19 -4.09 -8.71 15.16
CA ARG A 19 -3.70 -7.44 15.80
C ARG A 19 -3.98 -6.23 14.91
N VAL A 20 -3.63 -6.32 13.61
CA VAL A 20 -3.79 -5.22 12.66
C VAL A 20 -5.27 -4.91 12.42
N VAL A 21 -6.07 -5.93 12.16
CA VAL A 21 -7.51 -5.73 11.87
C VAL A 21 -8.28 -5.33 13.11
N ASP A 22 -7.98 -5.90 14.28
CA ASP A 22 -8.64 -5.51 15.53
C ASP A 22 -8.31 -4.06 15.92
N HIS A 23 -7.07 -3.61 15.73
CA HIS A 23 -6.70 -2.22 15.92
C HIS A 23 -7.52 -1.29 15.01
N ILE A 24 -7.63 -1.59 13.72
CA ILE A 24 -8.46 -0.80 12.79
C ILE A 24 -9.93 -0.78 13.26
N LYS A 25 -10.50 -1.95 13.56
CA LYS A 25 -11.92 -2.06 13.95
C LYS A 25 -12.26 -1.33 15.26
N ASN A 26 -11.37 -1.39 16.24
CA ASN A 26 -11.64 -0.87 17.57
C ASN A 26 -11.34 0.63 17.69
N ASP A 27 -10.24 1.07 17.06
CA ASP A 27 -9.72 2.42 17.27
C ASP A 27 -10.06 3.37 16.10
N PHE A 28 -10.43 2.82 14.91
CA PHE A 28 -10.78 3.58 13.71
C PHE A 28 -12.05 3.01 13.03
N PRO A 29 -13.20 2.94 13.75
CA PRO A 29 -14.42 2.32 13.23
C PRO A 29 -15.03 3.03 12.01
N GLU A 30 -14.59 4.26 11.70
CA GLU A 30 -14.97 5.01 10.51
C GLU A 30 -14.25 4.55 9.24
N LEU A 31 -13.17 3.76 9.38
CA LEU A 31 -12.42 3.23 8.26
C LEU A 31 -12.91 1.84 7.87
N ASP A 32 -13.37 1.71 6.63
CA ASP A 32 -13.66 0.40 6.05
C ASP A 32 -12.35 -0.30 5.64
N TYR A 33 -12.32 -1.63 5.74
CA TYR A 33 -11.17 -2.42 5.30
C TYR A 33 -11.60 -3.66 4.52
N VAL A 34 -10.68 -4.20 3.73
CA VAL A 34 -10.74 -5.54 3.16
C VAL A 34 -9.36 -6.20 3.24
N VAL A 35 -9.29 -7.35 3.87
CA VAL A 35 -8.10 -8.20 3.82
C VAL A 35 -8.16 -8.98 2.51
N VAL A 36 -7.08 -8.95 1.73
CA VAL A 36 -6.94 -9.81 0.55
C VAL A 36 -5.90 -10.87 0.86
N ASN A 37 -6.37 -12.08 1.21
CA ASN A 37 -5.52 -13.23 1.48
C ASN A 37 -4.99 -13.80 0.17
N ASP A 38 -3.68 -13.73 -0.05
CA ASP A 38 -3.00 -14.11 -1.30
C ASP A 38 -2.59 -15.59 -1.32
N GLY A 39 -3.56 -16.48 -1.05
CA GLY A 39 -3.31 -17.91 -1.02
C GLY A 39 -2.31 -18.32 0.06
N SER A 40 -2.45 -17.78 1.28
CA SER A 40 -1.60 -18.12 2.43
C SER A 40 -1.60 -19.61 2.72
N LYS A 41 -0.46 -20.10 3.22
CA LYS A 41 -0.27 -21.51 3.61
C LYS A 41 -0.31 -21.71 5.13
N ASP A 42 -0.31 -20.61 5.88
CA ASP A 42 -0.47 -20.59 7.33
C ASP A 42 -1.94 -20.38 7.72
N ASP A 43 -2.21 -20.07 8.97
CA ASP A 43 -3.55 -19.90 9.54
C ASP A 43 -4.20 -18.53 9.24
N THR A 44 -3.63 -17.69 8.37
CA THR A 44 -4.14 -16.35 8.02
C THR A 44 -5.63 -16.40 7.61
N ALA A 45 -6.00 -17.29 6.67
CA ALA A 45 -7.39 -17.40 6.21
C ALA A 45 -8.33 -17.89 7.31
N ASP A 46 -7.88 -18.82 8.13
CA ASP A 46 -8.68 -19.38 9.23
C ASP A 46 -8.92 -18.36 10.33
N ILE A 47 -7.94 -17.51 10.63
CA ILE A 47 -8.09 -16.37 11.52
C ILE A 47 -9.16 -15.41 10.97
N CYS A 48 -9.07 -15.02 9.71
CA CYS A 48 -10.04 -14.12 9.09
C CYS A 48 -11.47 -14.68 9.16
N ARG A 49 -11.66 -15.97 8.87
CA ARG A 49 -12.97 -16.64 8.96
C ARG A 49 -13.49 -16.68 10.39
N ARG A 50 -12.67 -17.13 11.35
CA ARG A 50 -13.04 -17.24 12.76
C ARG A 50 -13.41 -15.90 13.39
N ARG A 51 -12.70 -14.84 13.03
CA ARG A 51 -12.92 -13.48 13.54
C ARG A 51 -14.01 -12.73 12.79
N GLY A 52 -14.56 -13.28 11.71
CA GLY A 52 -15.59 -12.62 10.89
C GLY A 52 -15.08 -11.35 10.24
N TYR A 53 -13.83 -11.32 9.81
CA TYR A 53 -13.25 -10.17 9.12
C TYR A 53 -13.80 -10.05 7.70
N ASN A 54 -13.86 -8.82 7.19
CA ASN A 54 -14.12 -8.59 5.76
C ASN A 54 -12.89 -8.97 4.96
N PHE A 55 -12.93 -10.11 4.25
CA PHE A 55 -11.78 -10.58 3.49
C PHE A 55 -12.16 -11.27 2.18
N ILE A 56 -11.22 -11.28 1.26
CA ILE A 56 -11.26 -12.02 0.00
C ILE A 56 -10.17 -13.09 0.10
N ASP A 57 -10.55 -14.35 -0.12
CA ASP A 57 -9.65 -15.48 -0.09
C ASP A 57 -9.28 -15.90 -1.51
N LEU A 58 -8.06 -15.62 -1.94
CA LEU A 58 -7.59 -15.99 -3.26
C LEU A 58 -7.16 -17.45 -3.27
N PRO A 59 -7.55 -18.25 -4.27
CA PRO A 59 -7.23 -19.68 -4.32
C PRO A 59 -5.76 -19.96 -4.60
N VAL A 60 -5.03 -18.96 -5.12
CA VAL A 60 -3.60 -19.05 -5.45
C VAL A 60 -2.90 -17.74 -5.13
N ASN A 61 -1.59 -17.82 -4.91
CA ASN A 61 -0.77 -16.62 -4.74
C ASN A 61 -0.63 -15.89 -6.07
N LEU A 62 -1.13 -14.65 -6.13
CA LEU A 62 -1.04 -13.73 -7.28
C LEU A 62 0.06 -12.68 -7.11
N GLY A 63 0.73 -12.69 -5.96
CA GLY A 63 1.68 -11.67 -5.57
C GLY A 63 1.05 -10.33 -5.20
N LEU A 64 1.87 -9.41 -4.70
CA LEU A 64 1.39 -8.12 -4.20
C LEU A 64 0.57 -7.35 -5.24
N ALA A 65 0.97 -7.38 -6.50
CA ALA A 65 0.26 -6.69 -7.58
C ALA A 65 -1.15 -7.24 -7.80
N GLY A 66 -1.32 -8.57 -7.87
CA GLY A 66 -2.64 -9.20 -8.05
C GLY A 66 -3.53 -9.01 -6.84
N CYS A 67 -2.96 -9.10 -5.65
CA CYS A 67 -3.62 -8.84 -4.38
C CYS A 67 -4.15 -7.40 -4.31
N PHE A 68 -3.28 -6.43 -4.60
CA PHE A 68 -3.65 -5.01 -4.66
C PHE A 68 -4.73 -4.73 -5.70
N GLN A 69 -4.59 -5.27 -6.92
CA GLN A 69 -5.61 -5.12 -7.98
C GLN A 69 -6.96 -5.69 -7.54
N THR A 70 -6.96 -6.83 -6.85
CA THR A 70 -8.19 -7.42 -6.30
C THR A 70 -8.87 -6.48 -5.31
N GLY A 71 -8.12 -5.87 -4.40
CA GLY A 71 -8.61 -4.85 -3.48
C GLY A 71 -9.16 -3.61 -4.21
N MET A 72 -8.49 -3.16 -5.27
CA MET A 72 -8.97 -2.03 -6.09
C MET A 72 -10.25 -2.37 -6.87
N LYS A 73 -10.41 -3.59 -7.38
CA LYS A 73 -11.67 -4.05 -7.98
C LYS A 73 -12.81 -4.06 -6.95
N TYR A 74 -12.54 -4.53 -5.73
CA TYR A 74 -13.50 -4.48 -4.64
C TYR A 74 -13.89 -3.03 -4.29
N ALA A 75 -12.91 -2.13 -4.15
CA ALA A 75 -13.14 -0.71 -3.89
C ALA A 75 -14.01 -0.06 -4.98
N TRP A 76 -13.71 -0.35 -6.23
CA TRP A 76 -14.49 0.14 -7.38
C TRP A 76 -15.94 -0.34 -7.32
N GLN A 77 -16.15 -1.64 -7.19
CA GLN A 77 -17.49 -2.26 -7.18
C GLN A 77 -18.35 -1.80 -6.00
N LYS A 78 -17.74 -1.56 -4.83
CA LYS A 78 -18.42 -1.08 -3.62
C LYS A 78 -18.60 0.44 -3.58
N GLY A 79 -18.08 1.18 -4.57
CA GLY A 79 -18.32 2.62 -4.68
C GLY A 79 -17.47 3.48 -3.76
N TYR A 80 -16.29 3.01 -3.32
CA TYR A 80 -15.40 3.82 -2.50
C TYR A 80 -14.82 5.01 -3.26
N ASN A 81 -14.71 6.15 -2.58
CA ASN A 81 -14.11 7.36 -3.12
C ASN A 81 -12.58 7.28 -3.11
N TYR A 82 -12.04 6.67 -2.06
CA TYR A 82 -10.62 6.52 -1.82
C TYR A 82 -10.28 5.09 -1.42
N ALA A 83 -9.08 4.63 -1.78
CA ALA A 83 -8.52 3.37 -1.30
C ALA A 83 -7.06 3.57 -0.87
N VAL A 84 -6.68 2.95 0.24
CA VAL A 84 -5.32 2.98 0.80
C VAL A 84 -4.69 1.61 0.64
N GLN A 85 -3.47 1.55 0.10
CA GLN A 85 -2.61 0.39 0.31
C GLN A 85 -2.13 0.43 1.78
N PHE A 86 -2.45 -0.61 2.52
CA PHE A 86 -2.16 -0.70 3.95
C PHE A 86 -1.59 -2.08 4.28
N ASP A 87 -0.34 -2.14 4.74
CA ASP A 87 0.35 -3.40 4.90
C ASP A 87 -0.18 -4.20 6.11
N GLY A 88 -0.37 -5.51 5.92
CA GLY A 88 -0.87 -6.44 6.93
C GLY A 88 0.13 -6.79 8.05
N ASP A 89 1.36 -6.26 7.99
CA ASP A 89 2.43 -6.50 8.97
C ASP A 89 2.39 -5.55 10.18
N GLY A 90 1.52 -4.53 10.13
CA GLY A 90 1.31 -3.57 11.19
C GLY A 90 2.33 -2.44 11.28
N GLN A 91 3.09 -2.20 10.21
CA GLN A 91 4.03 -1.06 10.15
C GLN A 91 3.33 0.27 9.86
N HIS A 92 2.18 0.24 9.18
CA HIS A 92 1.41 1.43 8.84
C HIS A 92 0.47 1.86 9.98
N ARG A 93 0.34 3.17 10.17
CA ARG A 93 -0.50 3.79 11.20
C ARG A 93 -1.74 4.40 10.58
N PRO A 94 -2.96 3.96 10.97
CA PRO A 94 -4.22 4.50 10.44
C PRO A 94 -4.43 5.99 10.74
N GLU A 95 -3.81 6.54 11.78
CA GLU A 95 -3.92 7.94 12.21
C GLU A 95 -3.57 8.94 11.12
N TYR A 96 -2.71 8.55 10.17
CA TYR A 96 -2.30 9.43 9.07
C TYR A 96 -3.29 9.50 7.92
N ILE A 97 -4.30 8.60 7.88
CA ILE A 97 -5.25 8.50 6.77
C ILE A 97 -6.06 9.78 6.64
N GLN A 98 -6.44 10.40 7.76
CA GLN A 98 -7.19 11.65 7.73
C GLN A 98 -6.36 12.78 7.08
N ALA A 99 -5.10 12.94 7.44
CA ALA A 99 -4.22 13.94 6.83
C ALA A 99 -3.96 13.67 5.33
N MET A 100 -3.87 12.38 4.95
CA MET A 100 -3.75 11.99 3.54
C MET A 100 -5.05 12.29 2.77
N LYS A 101 -6.22 12.08 3.40
CA LYS A 101 -7.53 12.41 2.80
C LYS A 101 -7.67 13.91 2.58
N GLU A 102 -7.26 14.75 3.53
CA GLU A 102 -7.28 16.21 3.38
C GLU A 102 -6.47 16.66 2.14
N LYS A 103 -5.34 16.00 1.87
CA LYS A 103 -4.58 16.24 0.63
C LYS A 103 -5.34 15.77 -0.62
N MET A 104 -6.09 14.66 -0.57
CA MET A 104 -6.95 14.25 -1.69
C MET A 104 -8.02 15.29 -1.99
N ASP A 105 -8.60 15.88 -0.97
CA ASP A 105 -9.64 16.90 -1.09
C ASP A 105 -9.12 18.21 -1.75
N GLU A 106 -7.79 18.43 -1.77
CA GLU A 106 -7.11 19.48 -2.56
C GLU A 106 -7.01 19.14 -4.07
N GLY A 107 -7.48 17.96 -4.50
CA GLY A 107 -7.52 17.53 -5.91
C GLY A 107 -6.29 16.76 -6.38
N TYR A 108 -5.59 16.10 -5.47
CA TYR A 108 -4.55 15.13 -5.82
C TYR A 108 -5.17 13.76 -6.18
N ASP A 109 -4.48 13.01 -7.04
CA ASP A 109 -4.88 11.67 -7.46
C ASP A 109 -4.23 10.56 -6.62
N ILE A 110 -3.01 10.81 -6.14
CA ILE A 110 -2.22 9.89 -5.30
C ILE A 110 -1.58 10.68 -4.17
N VAL A 111 -1.76 10.23 -2.92
CA VAL A 111 -1.06 10.78 -1.77
C VAL A 111 -0.19 9.70 -1.13
N ILE A 112 1.09 9.97 -1.00
CA ILE A 112 2.09 9.06 -0.42
C ILE A 112 2.33 9.43 1.04
N GLY A 113 2.19 8.47 1.95
CA GLY A 113 2.69 8.60 3.32
C GLY A 113 4.22 8.51 3.31
N SER A 114 4.88 9.66 3.40
CA SER A 114 6.33 9.81 3.24
C SER A 114 7.01 9.99 4.59
N ARG A 115 8.07 9.23 4.84
CA ARG A 115 8.92 9.36 6.03
C ARG A 115 9.81 10.59 6.02
N PHE A 116 9.91 11.28 4.88
CA PHE A 116 10.95 12.28 4.62
C PHE A 116 10.42 13.63 4.14
N VAL A 117 9.18 13.99 4.45
CA VAL A 117 8.64 15.33 4.14
C VAL A 117 9.36 16.38 4.98
N THR A 118 9.44 16.15 6.29
CA THR A 118 10.11 17.03 7.27
C THR A 118 11.44 16.47 7.78
N GLU A 119 11.62 15.15 7.71
CA GLU A 119 12.82 14.47 8.19
C GLU A 119 13.85 14.24 7.08
N LYS A 120 15.12 14.18 7.46
CA LYS A 120 16.22 13.92 6.52
C LYS A 120 16.46 12.41 6.39
N LYS A 121 16.63 11.94 5.15
CA LYS A 121 17.05 10.55 4.90
C LYS A 121 18.44 10.30 5.50
N SER A 122 18.57 9.23 6.26
CA SER A 122 19.86 8.73 6.76
C SER A 122 20.80 8.29 5.61
N TRP A 123 22.08 8.14 5.92
CA TRP A 123 23.04 7.57 4.98
C TRP A 123 23.07 6.04 5.17
N SER A 124 22.36 5.32 4.31
CA SER A 124 22.37 3.85 4.23
C SER A 124 22.22 3.42 2.77
N MET A 125 22.63 2.20 2.44
CA MET A 125 22.48 1.63 1.07
C MET A 125 21.02 1.63 0.61
N ARG A 126 20.08 1.31 1.50
CA ARG A 126 18.63 1.37 1.23
C ARG A 126 18.17 2.79 0.87
N MET A 127 18.67 3.79 1.60
CA MET A 127 18.33 5.20 1.34
C MET A 127 19.01 5.72 0.09
N PHE A 128 20.20 5.21 -0.28
CA PHE A 128 20.84 5.52 -1.55
C PHE A 128 19.97 5.03 -2.73
N GLY A 129 19.49 3.77 -2.69
CA GLY A 129 18.56 3.24 -3.69
C GLY A 129 17.28 4.09 -3.81
N SER A 130 16.67 4.48 -2.69
CA SER A 130 15.49 5.35 -2.69
C SER A 130 15.76 6.73 -3.30
N ARG A 131 16.97 7.29 -3.12
CA ARG A 131 17.38 8.56 -3.78
C ARG A 131 17.53 8.42 -5.29
N LEU A 132 18.13 7.30 -5.74
CA LEU A 132 18.26 7.02 -7.18
C LEU A 132 16.89 6.91 -7.85
N ILE A 133 15.96 6.17 -7.24
CA ILE A 133 14.59 6.03 -7.74
C ILE A 133 13.90 7.41 -7.80
N GLY A 134 13.98 8.20 -6.72
CA GLY A 134 13.40 9.55 -6.69
C GLY A 134 13.99 10.48 -7.76
N THR A 135 15.30 10.37 -8.00
CA THR A 135 15.98 11.14 -9.06
C THR A 135 15.53 10.70 -10.45
N ALA A 136 15.38 9.38 -10.69
CA ALA A 136 14.87 8.87 -11.96
C ALA A 136 13.44 9.32 -12.23
N ILE A 137 12.57 9.30 -11.22
CA ILE A 137 11.21 9.84 -11.33
C ILE A 137 11.24 11.32 -11.67
N TRP A 138 12.04 12.10 -10.96
CA TRP A 138 12.14 13.54 -11.24
C TRP A 138 12.63 13.83 -12.67
N LEU A 139 13.66 13.15 -13.15
CA LEU A 139 14.18 13.32 -14.51
C LEU A 139 13.17 12.93 -15.59
N THR A 140 12.33 11.93 -15.34
CA THR A 140 11.37 11.42 -16.34
C THR A 140 9.99 12.06 -16.28
N THR A 141 9.62 12.67 -15.14
CA THR A 141 8.27 13.22 -14.92
C THR A 141 8.24 14.67 -14.48
N GLY A 142 9.37 15.22 -14.03
CA GLY A 142 9.45 16.54 -13.38
C GLY A 142 8.94 16.55 -11.93
N ALA A 143 8.31 15.48 -11.44
CA ALA A 143 7.77 15.41 -10.09
C ALA A 143 8.86 15.04 -9.08
N LYS A 144 8.94 15.79 -7.97
CA LYS A 144 9.86 15.50 -6.87
C LYS A 144 9.13 14.67 -5.81
N ILE A 145 9.50 13.40 -5.68
CA ILE A 145 8.98 12.49 -4.65
C ILE A 145 10.12 12.19 -3.67
N LYS A 146 9.88 12.50 -2.39
CA LYS A 146 10.88 12.29 -1.33
C LYS A 146 10.95 10.83 -0.90
N ASP A 147 9.82 10.11 -0.88
CA ASP A 147 9.76 8.70 -0.48
C ASP A 147 9.05 7.81 -1.50
N PRO A 148 9.67 7.58 -2.68
CA PRO A 148 9.05 6.78 -3.74
C PRO A 148 8.87 5.30 -3.35
N THR A 149 9.51 4.84 -2.29
CA THR A 149 9.48 3.45 -1.82
C THR A 149 8.54 3.22 -0.64
N SER A 150 7.77 4.24 -0.24
CA SER A 150 6.75 4.06 0.81
C SER A 150 5.63 3.14 0.31
N GLY A 151 5.21 2.19 1.14
CA GLY A 151 4.08 1.31 0.89
C GLY A 151 2.72 1.97 1.18
N MET A 152 2.67 2.99 2.06
CA MET A 152 1.42 3.66 2.43
C MET A 152 1.02 4.68 1.38
N ARG A 153 0.00 4.37 0.58
CA ARG A 153 -0.47 5.24 -0.50
C ARG A 153 -1.99 5.28 -0.57
N LEU A 154 -2.53 6.49 -0.64
CA LEU A 154 -3.96 6.75 -0.82
C LEU A 154 -4.21 7.10 -2.29
N PHE A 155 -5.26 6.52 -2.86
CA PHE A 155 -5.64 6.63 -4.27
C PHE A 155 -7.04 7.20 -4.42
N SER A 156 -7.22 8.15 -5.35
CA SER A 156 -8.53 8.70 -5.72
C SER A 156 -9.39 7.66 -6.44
N ARG A 157 -10.68 7.95 -6.57
CA ARG A 157 -11.62 7.14 -7.34
C ARG A 157 -11.13 6.89 -8.78
N LYS A 158 -10.54 7.89 -9.41
CA LYS A 158 -9.94 7.77 -10.73
C LYS A 158 -8.82 6.71 -10.74
N MET A 159 -7.90 6.78 -9.77
CA MET A 159 -6.81 5.82 -9.67
C MET A 159 -7.28 4.42 -9.27
N ILE A 160 -8.32 4.31 -8.43
CA ILE A 160 -8.96 3.01 -8.15
C ILE A 160 -9.42 2.36 -9.47
N GLY A 161 -10.07 3.12 -10.36
CA GLY A 161 -10.49 2.62 -11.67
C GLY A 161 -9.31 2.19 -12.56
N GLU A 162 -8.23 2.98 -12.59
CA GLU A 162 -7.02 2.63 -13.36
C GLU A 162 -6.41 1.31 -12.90
N PHE A 163 -6.18 1.14 -11.59
CA PHE A 163 -5.63 -0.11 -11.05
C PHE A 163 -6.60 -1.29 -11.16
N ALA A 164 -7.90 -1.07 -11.05
CA ALA A 164 -8.89 -2.13 -11.16
C ALA A 164 -8.95 -2.74 -12.55
N TRP A 165 -8.84 -1.92 -13.63
CA TRP A 165 -9.23 -2.34 -14.97
C TRP A 165 -8.16 -2.15 -16.04
N ASN A 166 -7.26 -1.17 -15.90
CA ASN A 166 -6.33 -0.78 -16.94
C ASN A 166 -4.87 -1.19 -16.66
N LEU A 167 -4.51 -1.41 -15.39
CA LEU A 167 -3.16 -1.75 -14.99
C LEU A 167 -3.09 -3.16 -14.41
N ASN A 168 -2.14 -3.95 -14.88
CA ASN A 168 -1.82 -5.28 -14.35
C ASN A 168 -0.57 -5.25 -13.45
N TYR A 169 -0.23 -4.08 -12.91
CA TYR A 169 0.94 -3.84 -12.09
C TYR A 169 0.53 -3.34 -10.71
N GLY A 170 1.38 -3.61 -9.71
CA GLY A 170 1.23 -3.01 -8.38
C GLY A 170 1.59 -1.51 -8.39
N PRO A 171 1.37 -0.81 -7.28
CA PRO A 171 1.67 0.61 -7.15
C PRO A 171 3.17 0.84 -6.89
N GLU A 172 4.03 0.18 -7.68
CA GLU A 172 5.47 0.33 -7.61
C GLU A 172 5.92 1.72 -8.12
N PRO A 173 7.16 2.17 -7.84
CA PRO A 173 7.64 3.49 -8.25
C PRO A 173 7.59 3.75 -9.75
N ASP A 174 7.79 2.75 -10.59
CA ASP A 174 7.69 2.84 -12.05
C ASP A 174 6.24 3.02 -12.51
N THR A 175 5.28 2.30 -11.92
CA THR A 175 3.84 2.48 -12.18
C THR A 175 3.39 3.88 -11.75
N VAL A 176 3.83 4.37 -10.58
CA VAL A 176 3.56 5.73 -10.12
C VAL A 176 4.14 6.76 -11.10
N SER A 177 5.37 6.55 -11.57
CA SER A 177 6.01 7.40 -12.59
C SER A 177 5.21 7.41 -13.90
N PHE A 178 4.71 6.26 -14.35
CA PHE A 178 3.83 6.16 -15.50
C PHE A 178 2.55 6.97 -15.31
N LEU A 179 1.86 6.83 -14.17
CA LEU A 179 0.64 7.57 -13.86
C LEU A 179 0.86 9.09 -13.82
N ILE A 180 1.98 9.55 -13.27
CA ILE A 180 2.36 10.98 -13.31
C ILE A 180 2.45 11.48 -14.74
N ARG A 181 3.09 10.73 -15.63
CA ARG A 181 3.18 11.08 -17.07
C ARG A 181 1.81 11.09 -17.76
N GLN A 182 0.85 10.33 -17.26
CA GLN A 182 -0.56 10.37 -17.68
C GLN A 182 -1.36 11.51 -17.02
N GLY A 183 -0.70 12.39 -16.28
CA GLY A 183 -1.30 13.57 -15.66
C GLY A 183 -1.84 13.36 -14.25
N ALA A 184 -1.54 12.26 -13.58
CA ALA A 184 -1.90 12.07 -12.19
C ALA A 184 -1.14 13.07 -11.30
N LYS A 185 -1.88 13.76 -10.42
CA LYS A 185 -1.33 14.69 -9.44
C LYS A 185 -0.94 13.96 -8.17
N ILE A 186 0.27 14.20 -7.69
CA ILE A 186 0.83 13.51 -6.52
C ILE A 186 1.17 14.49 -5.40
N ALA A 187 0.93 14.06 -4.15
CA ALA A 187 1.38 14.75 -2.94
C ALA A 187 2.02 13.77 -1.96
N GLU A 188 2.73 14.32 -0.99
CA GLU A 188 3.30 13.57 0.14
C GLU A 188 2.84 14.16 1.46
N VAL A 189 2.51 13.29 2.42
CA VAL A 189 2.19 13.63 3.81
C VAL A 189 3.22 12.97 4.71
N GLN A 190 3.73 13.70 5.71
CA GLN A 190 4.67 13.14 6.68
C GLN A 190 4.00 12.05 7.50
N VAL A 191 4.63 10.87 7.52
CA VAL A 191 4.20 9.73 8.36
C VAL A 191 5.39 9.15 9.10
N THR A 192 5.11 8.46 10.19
CA THR A 192 6.04 7.56 10.86
C THR A 192 5.62 6.13 10.54
N ILE A 193 6.57 5.27 10.26
CA ILE A 193 6.37 3.85 10.00
C ILE A 193 7.00 3.09 11.16
N ASP A 194 6.23 2.20 11.77
CA ASP A 194 6.69 1.39 12.89
C ASP A 194 7.62 0.25 12.43
N ASP A 195 8.41 -0.28 13.34
CA ASP A 195 9.18 -1.48 13.08
C ASP A 195 8.27 -2.70 12.99
N ARG A 196 8.56 -3.60 12.06
CA ARG A 196 7.84 -4.86 11.93
C ARG A 196 7.99 -5.69 13.21
N THR A 197 6.88 -6.13 13.78
CA THR A 197 6.86 -6.86 15.04
C THR A 197 7.02 -8.37 14.89
N ALA A 198 6.63 -8.94 13.73
CA ALA A 198 6.74 -10.38 13.45
C ALA A 198 6.74 -10.66 11.93
N GLY A 199 7.15 -11.88 11.54
CA GLY A 199 7.13 -12.36 10.15
C GLY A 199 8.36 -11.97 9.33
N GLU A 200 8.44 -12.48 8.09
CA GLU A 200 9.54 -12.22 7.15
C GLU A 200 9.11 -11.22 6.07
N SER A 201 10.04 -10.38 5.61
CA SER A 201 9.76 -9.42 4.53
C SER A 201 9.62 -10.14 3.19
N TYR A 202 8.65 -9.72 2.37
CA TYR A 202 8.51 -10.18 0.98
C TYR A 202 9.83 -10.10 0.19
N LEU A 203 10.64 -9.08 0.43
CA LEU A 203 11.95 -8.90 -0.21
C LEU A 203 12.97 -10.00 0.14
N GLN A 204 12.87 -10.63 1.31
CA GLN A 204 13.80 -11.70 1.70
C GLN A 204 13.58 -12.98 0.89
N HIS A 205 12.37 -13.22 0.40
CA HIS A 205 12.09 -14.37 -0.46
C HIS A 205 12.64 -14.24 -1.88
N TYR A 206 12.85 -13.02 -2.38
CA TYR A 206 13.34 -12.77 -3.75
C TYR A 206 14.85 -12.53 -3.84
N LEU A 207 15.51 -12.18 -2.74
CA LEU A 207 16.97 -11.98 -2.70
C LEU A 207 17.80 -13.18 -3.20
N PRO A 208 17.47 -14.46 -2.91
CA PRO A 208 18.23 -15.60 -3.43
C PRO A 208 18.16 -15.72 -4.95
N TYR A 209 17.05 -15.32 -5.59
CA TYR A 209 16.86 -15.42 -7.04
C TYR A 209 17.59 -14.31 -7.82
N ILE A 210 17.84 -13.17 -7.18
CA ILE A 210 18.56 -12.06 -7.81
C ILE A 210 20.09 -12.34 -7.82
N ILE A 211 20.60 -13.05 -6.81
CA ILE A 211 22.03 -13.38 -6.68
C ILE A 211 22.44 -14.56 -7.56
N THR A 212 21.50 -15.45 -7.94
CA THR A 212 21.79 -16.62 -8.79
C THR A 212 21.59 -16.37 -10.28
N ALA A 213 21.14 -15.17 -10.69
CA ALA A 213 20.93 -14.78 -12.08
C ALA A 213 22.06 -13.90 -12.67
N SER A 214 23.21 -13.81 -11.97
CA SER A 214 24.41 -13.09 -12.45
C SER A 214 25.54 -14.05 -12.77
#